data_9d2f51506221c3ff9eeed3bdd8f76579
#
_entry.id   9d2f51506221c3ff9eeed3bdd8f76579
#
_cell.length_a   1.000
_cell.length_b   1.000
_cell.length_c   1.000
_cell.angle_alpha   90.00
_cell.angle_beta   90.00
_cell.angle_gamma   90.00
#
_symmetry.space_group_name_H-M   'P 1'
#
loop_
_entity.id
_entity.type
_entity.pdbx_description
1 polymer ?
#
loop_
_entity_poly.entity_id
_entity_poly.type
_entity_poly.pdbx_seq_one_letter_code
_entity_poly.pdbx_strand_id
1 'polypeptide(L)'
;MASVSDITTQTTQQKNAERKAAAKQAAASSTGTNPNSQLDKDAFMKLLLTELQYQDPTSPMDTEKMLTQTSQLASLEMQQNTNSAMKELVNQLKSNANAYAISALGKMVSTGSNSVLLTDEQKTVNFALYFKSDLANGKLEIKNANGEVVRSIDIKDLKSGVRRISWDGKDDSGKQLPNGAYTVSVNYTGKDGNSYKTQVGSYPVEAVKFVDGKAMIKIAGEYVPMDKISEFYEG
;
A
#
# COMPACT_ATOMS: atom_id res chain seq x y z
N MET A 1 -38.74 24.33 53.32
CA MET A 1 -39.75 24.28 52.24
C MET A 1 -39.13 24.96 51.02
N ALA A 2 -38.74 24.20 50.03
CA ALA A 2 -38.20 24.76 48.80
C ALA A 2 -39.30 25.33 47.94
N SER A 3 -39.13 26.57 47.47
CA SER A 3 -40.13 27.33 46.72
C SER A 3 -40.39 26.70 45.35
N VAL A 4 -41.64 26.77 44.88
CA VAL A 4 -42.06 26.27 43.55
C VAL A 4 -41.22 26.90 42.38
N SER A 5 -40.63 28.08 42.60
CA SER A 5 -39.78 28.80 41.68
C SER A 5 -38.45 28.08 41.46
N ASP A 6 -37.86 27.38 42.43
CA ASP A 6 -36.59 26.69 42.33
C ASP A 6 -36.71 25.40 41.50
N ILE A 7 -37.85 24.72 41.61
CA ILE A 7 -38.11 23.48 40.86
C ILE A 7 -38.29 23.77 39.36
N THR A 8 -38.92 24.88 39.00
CA THR A 8 -39.15 25.26 37.59
C THR A 8 -37.84 25.67 36.91
N THR A 9 -36.95 26.34 37.63
CA THR A 9 -35.65 26.79 37.11
C THR A 9 -34.70 25.61 36.90
N GLN A 10 -34.67 24.64 37.82
CA GLN A 10 -33.85 23.40 37.66
C GLN A 10 -34.34 22.54 36.51
N THR A 11 -35.66 22.40 36.31
CA THR A 11 -36.22 21.62 35.19
C THR A 11 -35.88 22.25 33.82
N THR A 12 -35.86 23.60 33.76
CA THR A 12 -35.53 24.32 32.51
C THR A 12 -34.03 24.24 32.18
N GLN A 13 -33.16 24.30 33.21
CA GLN A 13 -31.72 24.13 33.05
C GLN A 13 -31.34 22.70 32.63
N GLN A 14 -32.00 21.70 33.20
CA GLN A 14 -31.80 20.30 32.85
C GLN A 14 -32.22 20.01 31.39
N LYS A 15 -33.40 20.50 30.97
CA LYS A 15 -33.84 20.38 29.57
C LYS A 15 -32.94 21.11 28.59
N ASN A 16 -32.35 22.23 28.94
CA ASN A 16 -31.39 22.95 28.10
C ASN A 16 -30.03 22.24 28.03
N ALA A 17 -29.59 21.57 29.09
CA ALA A 17 -28.40 20.74 29.12
C ALA A 17 -28.55 19.48 28.24
N GLU A 18 -29.71 18.80 28.32
CA GLU A 18 -30.03 17.64 27.48
C GLU A 18 -30.15 18.02 26.00
N ARG A 19 -30.74 19.16 25.65
CA ARG A 19 -30.77 19.68 24.27
C ARG A 19 -29.40 20.01 23.75
N LYS A 20 -28.50 20.58 24.57
CA LYS A 20 -27.09 20.82 24.16
C LYS A 20 -26.30 19.53 24.00
N ALA A 21 -26.52 18.52 24.84
CA ALA A 21 -25.89 17.21 24.73
C ALA A 21 -26.36 16.47 23.47
N ALA A 22 -27.68 16.49 23.20
CA ALA A 22 -28.24 15.88 21.98
C ALA A 22 -27.74 16.57 20.69
N ALA A 23 -27.65 17.91 20.70
CA ALA A 23 -27.10 18.67 19.57
C ALA A 23 -25.59 18.38 19.33
N LYS A 24 -24.81 18.14 20.39
CA LYS A 24 -23.40 17.79 20.33
C LYS A 24 -23.20 16.37 19.83
N GLN A 25 -24.10 15.46 20.18
CA GLN A 25 -24.07 14.07 19.72
C GLN A 25 -24.51 13.94 18.25
N ALA A 26 -25.48 14.74 17.81
CA ALA A 26 -25.90 14.84 16.41
C ALA A 26 -24.79 15.44 15.50
N ALA A 27 -24.01 16.38 16.04
CA ALA A 27 -22.86 16.96 15.32
C ALA A 27 -21.64 16.00 15.21
N ALA A 28 -21.51 15.05 16.13
CA ALA A 28 -20.41 14.08 16.14
C ALA A 28 -20.67 12.84 15.25
N SER A 29 -21.91 12.60 14.84
CA SER A 29 -22.31 11.46 14.00
C SER A 29 -22.44 11.78 12.50
N SER A 30 -22.15 13.01 12.05
CA SER A 30 -22.20 13.37 10.64
C SER A 30 -20.82 13.26 9.96
N THR A 31 -20.27 12.05 9.89
CA THR A 31 -19.29 11.67 8.87
C THR A 31 -20.02 10.99 7.70
N GLY A 32 -20.94 11.69 7.09
CA GLY A 32 -21.62 11.25 5.89
C GLY A 32 -22.08 12.49 5.13
N THR A 33 -21.90 12.47 3.81
CA THR A 33 -22.48 13.43 2.86
C THR A 33 -23.88 13.83 3.34
N ASN A 34 -24.02 15.09 3.72
CA ASN A 34 -25.28 15.61 4.23
C ASN A 34 -26.34 15.56 3.09
N PRO A 35 -27.33 14.65 3.11
CA PRO A 35 -28.35 14.57 2.07
C PRO A 35 -29.25 15.82 2.02
N ASN A 36 -29.19 16.68 3.06
CA ASN A 36 -29.91 17.94 3.10
C ASN A 36 -29.21 19.09 2.35
N SER A 37 -27.93 18.97 1.99
CA SER A 37 -27.23 20.06 1.29
C SER A 37 -27.78 20.31 -0.12
N GLN A 38 -28.24 19.27 -0.79
CA GLN A 38 -28.88 19.37 -2.10
C GLN A 38 -30.32 19.94 -2.00
N LEU A 39 -31.06 19.53 -0.97
CA LEU A 39 -32.39 20.07 -0.66
C LEU A 39 -32.32 21.54 -0.25
N ASP A 40 -31.32 21.95 0.52
CA ASP A 40 -31.11 23.35 0.93
C ASP A 40 -30.78 24.23 -0.29
N LYS A 41 -30.02 23.72 -1.24
CA LYS A 41 -29.66 24.44 -2.47
C LYS A 41 -30.86 24.62 -3.40
N ASP A 42 -31.64 23.57 -3.63
CA ASP A 42 -32.84 23.61 -4.48
C ASP A 42 -33.95 24.43 -3.84
N ALA A 43 -34.12 24.32 -2.51
CA ALA A 43 -35.04 25.17 -1.74
C ALA A 43 -34.60 26.64 -1.76
N PHE A 44 -33.30 26.90 -1.63
CA PHE A 44 -32.73 28.25 -1.70
C PHE A 44 -32.85 28.86 -3.08
N MET A 45 -32.56 28.09 -4.17
CA MET A 45 -32.74 28.55 -5.56
C MET A 45 -34.20 28.85 -5.86
N LYS A 46 -35.13 28.07 -5.29
CA LYS A 46 -36.57 28.30 -5.43
C LYS A 46 -37.03 29.56 -4.69
N LEU A 47 -36.47 29.82 -3.49
CA LEU A 47 -36.70 31.07 -2.76
C LEU A 47 -36.15 32.28 -3.53
N LEU A 48 -34.94 32.20 -4.08
CA LEU A 48 -34.31 33.24 -4.89
C LEU A 48 -35.15 33.56 -6.16
N LEU A 49 -35.63 32.52 -6.86
CA LEU A 49 -36.52 32.68 -8.02
C LEU A 49 -37.83 33.34 -7.60
N THR A 50 -38.35 33.02 -6.43
CA THR A 50 -39.59 33.62 -5.91
C THR A 50 -39.35 35.07 -5.52
N GLU A 51 -38.24 35.39 -4.86
CA GLU A 51 -37.87 36.77 -4.53
C GLU A 51 -37.60 37.63 -5.76
N LEU A 52 -36.95 37.08 -6.78
CA LEU A 52 -36.74 37.75 -8.09
C LEU A 52 -38.08 38.08 -8.80
N GLN A 53 -39.12 37.26 -8.58
CA GLN A 53 -40.45 37.44 -9.17
C GLN A 53 -41.29 38.50 -8.43
N TYR A 54 -40.93 38.81 -7.16
CA TYR A 54 -41.65 39.78 -6.33
C TYR A 54 -40.83 41.02 -5.96
N GLN A 55 -39.60 41.21 -6.45
CA GLN A 55 -38.75 42.34 -6.14
C GLN A 55 -39.15 43.64 -6.81
N ASP A 56 -39.24 44.69 -6.00
CA ASP A 56 -39.37 46.09 -6.38
C ASP A 56 -38.05 46.58 -7.03
N PRO A 57 -38.01 47.24 -8.20
CA PRO A 57 -36.81 47.55 -9.00
C PRO A 57 -35.82 48.50 -8.39
N THR A 58 -35.95 48.87 -7.10
CA THR A 58 -35.15 49.91 -6.46
C THR A 58 -33.93 49.46 -5.66
N SER A 59 -33.66 48.14 -5.47
CA SER A 59 -32.49 47.65 -4.70
C SER A 59 -31.86 46.38 -5.27
N PRO A 60 -31.10 46.46 -6.38
CA PRO A 60 -30.48 45.23 -6.99
C PRO A 60 -29.20 44.73 -6.30
N MET A 61 -28.61 45.49 -5.36
CA MET A 61 -27.25 45.25 -4.87
C MET A 61 -27.09 44.04 -3.91
N ASP A 62 -28.11 43.61 -3.18
CA ASP A 62 -28.00 42.49 -2.21
C ASP A 62 -28.08 41.13 -2.89
N THR A 63 -28.81 41.03 -3.99
CA THR A 63 -28.98 39.77 -4.73
C THR A 63 -27.70 39.33 -5.45
N GLU A 64 -26.92 40.28 -5.98
CA GLU A 64 -25.65 39.99 -6.68
C GLU A 64 -24.57 39.50 -5.70
N LYS A 65 -24.54 40.04 -4.50
CA LYS A 65 -23.65 39.60 -3.42
C LYS A 65 -24.00 38.19 -2.92
N MET A 66 -25.29 37.88 -2.79
CA MET A 66 -25.79 36.54 -2.44
C MET A 66 -25.49 35.50 -3.52
N LEU A 67 -25.68 35.83 -4.81
CA LEU A 67 -25.33 35.00 -5.94
C LEU A 67 -23.82 34.68 -5.98
N THR A 68 -22.98 35.65 -5.70
CA THR A 68 -21.53 35.47 -5.63
C THR A 68 -21.13 34.54 -4.48
N GLN A 69 -21.72 34.71 -3.30
CA GLN A 69 -21.47 33.84 -2.13
C GLN A 69 -21.96 32.41 -2.39
N THR A 70 -23.12 32.23 -2.99
CA THR A 70 -23.67 30.92 -3.33
C THR A 70 -22.82 30.20 -4.38
N SER A 71 -22.32 30.96 -5.37
CA SER A 71 -21.37 30.40 -6.37
C SER A 71 -20.06 29.97 -5.73
N GLN A 72 -19.55 30.71 -4.75
CA GLN A 72 -18.36 30.34 -4.00
C GLN A 72 -18.59 29.09 -3.14
N LEU A 73 -19.75 28.99 -2.46
CA LEU A 73 -20.13 27.80 -1.71
C LEU A 73 -20.30 26.57 -2.61
N ALA A 74 -20.96 26.72 -3.75
CA ALA A 74 -21.09 25.64 -4.74
C ALA A 74 -19.72 25.18 -5.29
N SER A 75 -18.78 26.10 -5.46
CA SER A 75 -17.41 25.80 -5.88
C SER A 75 -16.64 25.01 -4.81
N LEU A 76 -16.77 25.42 -3.54
CA LEU A 76 -16.18 24.70 -2.39
C LEU A 76 -16.77 23.31 -2.23
N GLU A 77 -18.07 23.16 -2.38
CA GLU A 77 -18.76 21.88 -2.31
C GLU A 77 -18.32 20.94 -3.43
N MET A 78 -18.23 21.44 -4.66
CA MET A 78 -17.69 20.68 -5.80
C MET A 78 -16.24 20.24 -5.53
N GLN A 79 -15.41 21.09 -4.94
CA GLN A 79 -14.04 20.77 -4.57
C GLN A 79 -13.98 19.70 -3.47
N GLN A 80 -14.87 19.77 -2.47
CA GLN A 80 -14.98 18.74 -1.41
C GLN A 80 -15.44 17.39 -2.00
N ASN A 81 -16.44 17.41 -2.87
CA ASN A 81 -16.94 16.21 -3.53
C ASN A 81 -15.86 15.58 -4.42
N THR A 82 -15.10 16.39 -5.15
CA THR A 82 -13.96 15.93 -5.96
C THR A 82 -12.88 15.30 -5.06
N ASN A 83 -12.53 15.92 -3.94
CA ASN A 83 -11.57 15.37 -3.00
C ASN A 83 -12.06 14.04 -2.38
N SER A 84 -13.34 13.93 -2.09
CA SER A 84 -13.94 12.70 -1.57
C SER A 84 -13.94 11.59 -2.61
N ALA A 85 -14.32 11.88 -3.84
CA ALA A 85 -14.26 10.94 -4.97
C ALA A 85 -12.83 10.48 -5.26
N MET A 86 -11.83 11.38 -5.17
CA MET A 86 -10.42 11.01 -5.29
C MET A 86 -9.94 10.08 -4.18
N LYS A 87 -10.37 10.33 -2.93
CA LYS A 87 -10.05 9.43 -1.81
C LYS A 87 -10.66 8.04 -2.01
N GLU A 88 -11.89 7.98 -2.49
CA GLU A 88 -12.58 6.73 -2.77
C GLU A 88 -11.90 5.95 -3.91
N LEU A 89 -11.51 6.64 -4.99
CA LEU A 89 -10.72 6.06 -6.07
C LEU A 89 -9.39 5.49 -5.58
N VAL A 90 -8.66 6.22 -4.74
CA VAL A 90 -7.40 5.73 -4.14
C VAL A 90 -7.64 4.49 -3.28
N ASN A 91 -8.73 4.46 -2.51
CA ASN A 91 -9.08 3.28 -1.70
C ASN A 91 -9.45 2.08 -2.58
N GLN A 92 -10.16 2.30 -3.67
CA GLN A 92 -10.50 1.26 -4.65
C GLN A 92 -9.24 0.70 -5.33
N LEU A 93 -8.30 1.56 -5.72
CA LEU A 93 -7.01 1.14 -6.28
C LEU A 93 -6.19 0.31 -5.30
N LYS A 94 -6.16 0.70 -4.01
CA LYS A 94 -5.52 -0.09 -2.94
C LYS A 94 -6.19 -1.45 -2.76
N SER A 95 -7.52 -1.50 -2.78
CA SER A 95 -8.26 -2.76 -2.67
C SER A 95 -7.96 -3.72 -3.82
N ASN A 96 -7.88 -3.21 -5.05
CA ASN A 96 -7.50 -3.99 -6.22
C ASN A 96 -6.06 -4.53 -6.10
N ALA A 97 -5.09 -3.69 -5.69
CA ALA A 97 -3.71 -4.11 -5.46
C ALA A 97 -3.62 -5.22 -4.41
N ASN A 98 -4.43 -5.15 -3.35
CA ASN A 98 -4.51 -6.18 -2.32
C ASN A 98 -5.04 -7.52 -2.87
N ALA A 99 -6.05 -7.50 -3.75
CA ALA A 99 -6.55 -8.70 -4.40
C ALA A 99 -5.49 -9.37 -5.28
N TYR A 100 -4.71 -8.59 -6.04
CA TYR A 100 -3.57 -9.11 -6.80
C TYR A 100 -2.50 -9.73 -5.92
N ALA A 101 -2.20 -9.13 -4.78
CA ALA A 101 -1.21 -9.68 -3.85
C ALA A 101 -1.63 -11.06 -3.31
N ILE A 102 -2.91 -11.26 -2.99
CA ILE A 102 -3.43 -12.55 -2.54
C ILE A 102 -3.31 -13.61 -3.65
N SER A 103 -3.59 -13.24 -4.91
CA SER A 103 -3.48 -14.16 -6.04
C SER A 103 -2.04 -14.58 -6.37
N ALA A 104 -1.06 -13.89 -5.79
CA ALA A 104 0.35 -14.23 -5.94
C ALA A 104 0.79 -15.38 -5.02
N LEU A 105 0.00 -15.77 -4.02
CA LEU A 105 0.35 -16.83 -3.09
C LEU A 105 0.66 -18.14 -3.85
N GLY A 106 1.81 -18.75 -3.56
CA GLY A 106 2.29 -19.96 -4.21
C GLY A 106 2.92 -19.76 -5.59
N LYS A 107 2.83 -18.58 -6.19
CA LYS A 107 3.56 -18.24 -7.43
C LYS A 107 5.02 -17.93 -7.15
N MET A 108 5.83 -18.00 -8.19
CA MET A 108 7.19 -17.50 -8.15
C MET A 108 7.22 -15.99 -8.40
N VAL A 109 8.16 -15.31 -7.77
CA VAL A 109 8.41 -13.89 -7.99
C VAL A 109 9.88 -13.62 -8.28
N SER A 110 10.12 -12.57 -9.05
CA SER A 110 11.44 -11.99 -9.23
C SER A 110 11.51 -10.62 -8.58
N THR A 111 12.59 -10.35 -7.86
CA THR A 111 12.90 -9.01 -7.31
C THR A 111 13.56 -8.09 -8.34
N GLY A 112 13.74 -8.56 -9.59
CA GLY A 112 14.41 -7.82 -10.66
C GLY A 112 15.92 -7.75 -10.54
N SER A 113 16.51 -8.32 -9.48
CA SER A 113 17.96 -8.41 -9.31
C SER A 113 18.37 -9.85 -9.04
N ASN A 114 19.34 -10.36 -9.79
CA ASN A 114 19.96 -11.66 -9.61
C ASN A 114 21.41 -11.52 -9.06
N SER A 115 21.74 -10.35 -8.52
CA SER A 115 23.07 -10.02 -8.04
C SER A 115 23.12 -9.78 -6.55
N VAL A 116 24.29 -9.99 -6.00
CA VAL A 116 24.67 -9.68 -4.63
C VAL A 116 25.75 -8.60 -4.65
N LEU A 117 25.79 -7.76 -3.63
CA LEU A 117 26.75 -6.66 -3.54
C LEU A 117 27.87 -7.06 -2.58
N LEU A 118 29.12 -7.03 -3.08
CA LEU A 118 30.34 -7.14 -2.26
C LEU A 118 30.82 -5.74 -1.92
N THR A 119 31.08 -5.49 -0.63
CA THR A 119 31.57 -4.19 -0.12
C THR A 119 32.72 -4.40 0.85
N ASP A 120 33.51 -3.36 1.12
CA ASP A 120 34.62 -3.42 2.09
C ASP A 120 34.14 -3.75 3.52
N GLU A 121 32.92 -3.36 3.87
CA GLU A 121 32.31 -3.63 5.17
C GLU A 121 31.79 -5.07 5.26
N GLN A 122 31.39 -5.67 4.14
CA GLN A 122 30.84 -7.03 4.06
C GLN A 122 31.72 -7.91 3.18
N LYS A 123 32.83 -8.39 3.73
CA LYS A 123 33.70 -9.35 3.04
C LYS A 123 33.06 -10.72 2.81
N THR A 124 32.04 -11.04 3.56
CA THR A 124 31.21 -12.25 3.39
C THR A 124 29.79 -11.85 3.02
N VAL A 125 29.33 -12.32 1.88
CA VAL A 125 28.01 -12.02 1.37
C VAL A 125 27.08 -13.21 1.60
N ASN A 126 25.97 -12.99 2.30
CA ASN A 126 24.93 -14.00 2.53
C ASN A 126 23.79 -13.77 1.57
N PHE A 127 23.35 -14.79 0.90
CA PHE A 127 22.22 -14.74 -0.02
C PHE A 127 21.38 -16.01 0.06
N ALA A 128 20.13 -15.90 -0.35
CA ALA A 128 19.21 -17.03 -0.41
C ALA A 128 19.08 -17.52 -1.85
N LEU A 129 18.88 -18.83 -2.02
CA LEU A 129 18.53 -19.49 -3.26
C LEU A 129 17.36 -20.44 -3.01
N TYR A 130 16.44 -20.52 -3.95
CA TYR A 130 15.31 -21.44 -3.90
C TYR A 130 15.57 -22.66 -4.77
N PHE A 131 15.49 -23.86 -4.20
CA PHE A 131 15.62 -25.12 -4.91
C PHE A 131 14.25 -25.79 -5.00
N LYS A 132 13.75 -25.97 -6.23
CA LYS A 132 12.43 -26.57 -6.49
C LYS A 132 12.38 -28.05 -6.09
N SER A 133 13.47 -28.78 -6.28
CA SER A 133 13.64 -30.19 -5.94
C SER A 133 14.86 -30.40 -5.05
N ASP A 134 14.89 -31.49 -4.29
CA ASP A 134 16.09 -31.94 -3.59
C ASP A 134 17.25 -32.07 -4.59
N LEU A 135 18.34 -31.36 -4.34
CA LEU A 135 19.50 -31.31 -5.22
C LEU A 135 20.37 -32.57 -4.98
N ALA A 136 20.65 -33.32 -6.02
CA ALA A 136 21.63 -34.40 -6.00
C ALA A 136 23.05 -33.86 -6.20
N ASN A 137 23.25 -33.09 -7.27
CA ASN A 137 24.51 -32.40 -7.56
C ASN A 137 24.22 -31.10 -8.35
N GLY A 138 25.11 -30.13 -8.24
CA GLY A 138 24.96 -28.87 -8.94
C GLY A 138 26.23 -28.01 -8.85
N LYS A 139 26.24 -26.96 -9.64
CA LYS A 139 27.34 -26.01 -9.69
C LYS A 139 26.78 -24.60 -9.44
N LEU A 140 27.26 -23.98 -8.37
CA LEU A 140 27.02 -22.58 -8.07
C LEU A 140 28.08 -21.76 -8.80
N GLU A 141 27.68 -20.80 -9.61
CA GLU A 141 28.54 -19.89 -10.34
C GLU A 141 28.29 -18.46 -9.87
N ILE A 142 29.38 -17.76 -9.58
CA ILE A 142 29.39 -16.34 -9.27
C ILE A 142 30.11 -15.65 -10.43
N LYS A 143 29.45 -14.65 -11.03
CA LYS A 143 29.94 -13.92 -12.20
C LYS A 143 30.11 -12.45 -11.88
N ASN A 144 31.15 -11.85 -12.44
CA ASN A 144 31.37 -10.41 -12.39
C ASN A 144 30.43 -9.66 -13.35
N ALA A 145 30.53 -8.33 -13.38
CA ALA A 145 29.71 -7.47 -14.25
C ALA A 145 29.91 -7.73 -15.75
N ASN A 146 31.05 -8.33 -16.15
CA ASN A 146 31.33 -8.71 -17.53
C ASN A 146 30.73 -10.08 -17.90
N GLY A 147 30.10 -10.79 -16.95
CA GLY A 147 29.58 -12.14 -17.16
C GLY A 147 30.60 -13.25 -17.01
N GLU A 148 31.84 -12.94 -16.61
CA GLU A 148 32.91 -13.93 -16.40
C GLU A 148 32.70 -14.67 -15.08
N VAL A 149 32.84 -15.99 -15.07
CA VAL A 149 32.78 -16.80 -13.85
C VAL A 149 34.06 -16.54 -13.03
N VAL A 150 33.87 -15.95 -11.85
CA VAL A 150 34.99 -15.66 -10.93
C VAL A 150 35.07 -16.68 -9.80
N ARG A 151 33.97 -17.35 -9.47
CA ARG A 151 33.93 -18.42 -8.48
C ARG A 151 32.99 -19.52 -8.93
N SER A 152 33.40 -20.77 -8.74
CA SER A 152 32.62 -21.97 -9.05
C SER A 152 32.67 -22.92 -7.84
N ILE A 153 31.50 -23.28 -7.29
CA ILE A 153 31.40 -24.13 -6.10
C ILE A 153 30.50 -25.33 -6.43
N ASP A 154 31.04 -26.52 -6.31
CA ASP A 154 30.22 -27.75 -6.41
C ASP A 154 29.38 -27.92 -5.16
N ILE A 155 28.09 -28.12 -5.34
CA ILE A 155 27.12 -28.34 -4.27
C ILE A 155 26.46 -29.70 -4.43
N LYS A 156 26.25 -30.40 -3.32
CA LYS A 156 25.67 -31.74 -3.30
C LYS A 156 24.69 -31.90 -2.15
N ASP A 157 23.72 -32.76 -2.33
CA ASP A 157 22.82 -33.22 -1.27
C ASP A 157 22.12 -32.12 -0.47
N LEU A 158 21.64 -31.07 -1.18
CA LEU A 158 20.83 -30.02 -0.56
C LEU A 158 19.33 -30.38 -0.64
N LYS A 159 18.61 -30.09 0.43
CA LYS A 159 17.16 -30.21 0.44
C LYS A 159 16.51 -29.09 -0.36
N SER A 160 15.36 -29.37 -0.95
CA SER A 160 14.50 -28.37 -1.61
C SER A 160 14.08 -27.25 -0.67
N GLY A 161 13.54 -26.18 -1.23
CA GLY A 161 13.16 -24.95 -0.53
C GLY A 161 14.25 -23.91 -0.52
N VAL A 162 14.07 -22.87 0.30
CA VAL A 162 15.01 -21.75 0.41
C VAL A 162 16.23 -22.18 1.23
N ARG A 163 17.44 -21.96 0.68
CA ARG A 163 18.73 -22.21 1.33
C ARG A 163 19.55 -20.93 1.39
N ARG A 164 20.13 -20.64 2.55
CA ARG A 164 21.06 -19.53 2.74
C ARG A 164 22.48 -20.03 2.49
N ILE A 165 23.21 -19.32 1.64
CA ILE A 165 24.58 -19.60 1.27
C ILE A 165 25.42 -18.37 1.59
N SER A 166 26.65 -18.63 2.06
CA SER A 166 27.64 -17.59 2.32
C SER A 166 28.78 -17.69 1.31
N TRP A 167 29.18 -16.56 0.78
CA TRP A 167 30.36 -16.43 -0.08
C TRP A 167 31.34 -15.44 0.53
N ASP A 168 32.60 -15.82 0.60
CA ASP A 168 33.69 -15.05 1.22
C ASP A 168 34.25 -13.91 0.35
N GLY A 169 33.61 -13.61 -0.77
CA GLY A 169 34.04 -12.56 -1.70
C GLY A 169 35.32 -12.87 -2.46
N LYS A 170 35.78 -14.16 -2.48
CA LYS A 170 37.03 -14.59 -3.15
C LYS A 170 36.73 -15.34 -4.43
N ASP A 171 37.69 -15.29 -5.34
CA ASP A 171 37.71 -16.10 -6.55
C ASP A 171 38.14 -17.56 -6.28
N ASP A 172 38.23 -18.38 -7.33
CA ASP A 172 38.68 -19.78 -7.25
C ASP A 172 40.13 -19.93 -6.79
N SER A 173 40.99 -18.90 -6.96
CA SER A 173 42.35 -18.87 -6.49
C SER A 173 42.49 -18.47 -5.02
N GLY A 174 41.41 -18.05 -4.38
CA GLY A 174 41.38 -17.52 -3.02
C GLY A 174 41.71 -16.02 -2.89
N LYS A 175 41.85 -15.31 -4.02
CA LYS A 175 42.12 -13.89 -4.07
C LYS A 175 40.83 -13.10 -3.81
N GLN A 176 40.90 -12.06 -2.94
CA GLN A 176 39.80 -11.16 -2.70
C GLN A 176 39.40 -10.40 -3.97
N LEU A 177 38.12 -10.45 -4.30
CA LEU A 177 37.56 -9.74 -5.44
C LEU A 177 37.25 -8.28 -5.09
N PRO A 178 37.26 -7.37 -6.06
CA PRO A 178 36.90 -5.97 -5.85
C PRO A 178 35.42 -5.78 -5.47
N ASN A 179 35.13 -4.67 -4.80
CA ASN A 179 33.78 -4.28 -4.51
C ASN A 179 32.94 -4.15 -5.79
N GLY A 180 31.70 -4.62 -5.75
CA GLY A 180 30.83 -4.57 -6.93
C GLY A 180 29.65 -5.53 -6.82
N ALA A 181 28.84 -5.52 -7.86
CA ALA A 181 27.71 -6.43 -8.01
C ALA A 181 28.17 -7.72 -8.70
N TYR A 182 27.79 -8.85 -8.12
CA TYR A 182 28.10 -10.19 -8.63
C TYR A 182 26.83 -10.98 -8.83
N THR A 183 26.62 -11.53 -10.01
CA THR A 183 25.48 -12.38 -10.32
C THR A 183 25.70 -13.79 -9.80
N VAL A 184 24.71 -14.35 -9.12
CA VAL A 184 24.76 -15.69 -8.54
C VAL A 184 23.68 -16.58 -9.14
N SER A 185 24.08 -17.71 -9.65
CA SER A 185 23.17 -18.73 -10.20
C SER A 185 23.67 -20.14 -9.91
N VAL A 186 22.74 -21.10 -9.92
CA VAL A 186 23.04 -22.53 -9.78
C VAL A 186 22.35 -23.29 -10.89
N ASN A 187 23.12 -24.13 -11.61
CA ASN A 187 22.58 -25.19 -12.44
C ASN A 187 22.71 -26.48 -11.66
N TYR A 188 21.63 -27.25 -11.51
CA TYR A 188 21.64 -28.47 -10.71
C TYR A 188 20.76 -29.57 -11.27
N THR A 189 21.08 -30.80 -10.91
CA THR A 189 20.24 -31.99 -11.13
C THR A 189 19.52 -32.31 -9.84
N GLY A 190 18.21 -32.39 -9.91
CA GLY A 190 17.35 -32.82 -8.80
C GLY A 190 17.48 -34.32 -8.54
N LYS A 191 17.11 -34.78 -7.32
CA LYS A 191 17.00 -36.22 -7.02
C LYS A 191 15.90 -36.91 -7.81
N ASP A 192 15.01 -36.13 -8.43
CA ASP A 192 14.01 -36.58 -9.41
C ASP A 192 14.57 -36.79 -10.83
N GLY A 193 15.88 -36.56 -11.04
CA GLY A 193 16.59 -36.72 -12.31
C GLY A 193 16.45 -35.53 -13.28
N ASN A 194 15.67 -34.50 -12.92
CA ASN A 194 15.46 -33.33 -13.78
C ASN A 194 16.56 -32.29 -13.59
N SER A 195 16.82 -31.52 -14.66
CA SER A 195 17.73 -30.38 -14.59
C SER A 195 16.99 -29.10 -14.26
N TYR A 196 17.54 -28.32 -13.36
CA TYR A 196 17.00 -27.08 -12.86
C TYR A 196 18.03 -25.96 -12.89
N LYS A 197 17.52 -24.72 -12.94
CA LYS A 197 18.33 -23.53 -12.72
C LYS A 197 17.66 -22.66 -11.67
N THR A 198 18.46 -22.14 -10.75
CA THR A 198 18.01 -21.15 -9.78
C THR A 198 19.00 -19.98 -9.68
N GLN A 199 18.53 -18.86 -9.20
CA GLN A 199 19.34 -17.64 -9.04
C GLN A 199 18.85 -16.81 -7.85
N VAL A 200 19.68 -15.90 -7.38
CA VAL A 200 19.28 -14.92 -6.39
C VAL A 200 18.13 -14.06 -6.95
N GLY A 201 17.20 -13.64 -6.08
CA GLY A 201 16.08 -12.79 -6.46
C GLY A 201 14.85 -13.49 -7.01
N SER A 202 14.86 -14.83 -7.10
CA SER A 202 13.73 -15.65 -7.58
C SER A 202 13.25 -16.59 -6.47
N TYR A 203 12.02 -16.36 -5.95
CA TYR A 203 11.51 -17.09 -4.79
C TYR A 203 10.01 -17.36 -4.90
N PRO A 204 9.49 -18.41 -4.26
CA PRO A 204 8.06 -18.60 -4.11
C PRO A 204 7.47 -17.60 -3.11
N VAL A 205 6.25 -17.16 -3.34
CA VAL A 205 5.47 -16.39 -2.37
C VAL A 205 4.98 -17.32 -1.27
N GLU A 206 5.55 -17.18 -0.08
CA GLU A 206 5.23 -18.01 1.09
C GLU A 206 3.97 -17.52 1.82
N ALA A 207 3.78 -16.22 1.90
CA ALA A 207 2.65 -15.57 2.57
C ALA A 207 2.44 -14.14 2.06
N VAL A 208 1.25 -13.62 2.28
CA VAL A 208 0.89 -12.23 2.03
C VAL A 208 0.31 -11.65 3.31
N LYS A 209 0.70 -10.43 3.67
CA LYS A 209 0.07 -9.64 4.74
C LYS A 209 -0.13 -8.20 4.29
N PHE A 210 -1.00 -7.49 4.99
CA PHE A 210 -1.25 -6.08 4.75
C PHE A 210 -0.83 -5.28 5.99
N VAL A 211 -0.05 -4.23 5.77
CA VAL A 211 0.41 -3.31 6.80
C VAL A 211 0.11 -1.90 6.31
N ASP A 212 -0.68 -1.14 7.04
CA ASP A 212 -1.11 0.22 6.69
C ASP A 212 -1.69 0.32 5.26
N GLY A 213 -2.45 -0.70 4.86
CA GLY A 213 -3.09 -0.79 3.53
C GLY A 213 -2.13 -1.11 2.39
N LYS A 214 -0.86 -1.46 2.67
CA LYS A 214 0.12 -1.91 1.68
C LYS A 214 0.32 -3.42 1.75
N ALA A 215 0.34 -4.06 0.59
CA ALA A 215 0.64 -5.47 0.49
C ALA A 215 2.13 -5.75 0.73
N MET A 216 2.41 -6.67 1.63
CA MET A 216 3.75 -7.20 1.92
C MET A 216 3.76 -8.68 1.57
N ILE A 217 4.72 -9.09 0.78
CA ILE A 217 4.89 -10.47 0.32
C ILE A 217 6.05 -11.10 1.08
N LYS A 218 5.83 -12.30 1.62
CA LYS A 218 6.88 -13.07 2.25
C LYS A 218 7.61 -13.92 1.22
N ILE A 219 8.90 -13.68 1.07
CA ILE A 219 9.83 -14.41 0.19
C ILE A 219 11.11 -14.71 0.95
N ALA A 220 11.67 -15.87 0.79
CA ALA A 220 12.91 -16.32 1.46
C ALA A 220 12.89 -16.09 2.99
N GLY A 221 11.70 -16.17 3.61
CA GLY A 221 11.50 -15.95 5.04
C GLY A 221 11.33 -14.50 5.47
N GLU A 222 11.47 -13.53 4.56
CA GLU A 222 11.38 -12.09 4.85
C GLU A 222 10.17 -11.44 4.16
N TYR A 223 9.58 -10.42 4.80
CA TYR A 223 8.50 -9.65 4.21
C TYR A 223 9.04 -8.45 3.46
N VAL A 224 8.77 -8.40 2.17
CA VAL A 224 9.12 -7.28 1.29
C VAL A 224 7.86 -6.59 0.76
N PRO A 225 7.87 -5.27 0.55
CA PRO A 225 6.78 -4.57 -0.10
C PRO A 225 6.54 -5.10 -1.51
N MET A 226 5.27 -5.17 -1.94
CA MET A 226 4.91 -5.65 -3.27
C MET A 226 5.53 -4.82 -4.41
N ASP A 227 5.79 -3.54 -4.18
CA ASP A 227 6.45 -2.64 -5.14
C ASP A 227 7.93 -2.96 -5.40
N LYS A 228 8.53 -3.85 -4.60
CA LYS A 228 9.88 -4.40 -4.81
C LYS A 228 9.89 -5.69 -5.65
N ILE A 229 8.72 -6.17 -6.07
CA ILE A 229 8.59 -7.31 -6.95
C ILE A 229 8.50 -6.81 -8.39
N SER A 230 9.38 -7.32 -9.24
CA SER A 230 9.41 -6.94 -10.65
C SER A 230 8.48 -7.79 -11.50
N GLU A 231 8.31 -9.06 -11.13
CA GLU A 231 7.58 -10.03 -11.93
C GLU A 231 6.97 -11.14 -11.06
N PHE A 232 5.80 -11.64 -11.49
CA PHE A 232 5.16 -12.85 -10.98
C PHE A 232 5.06 -13.86 -12.11
N TYR A 233 5.44 -15.11 -11.86
CA TYR A 233 5.40 -16.17 -12.86
C TYR A 233 5.08 -17.53 -12.23
N GLU A 234 4.72 -18.51 -13.04
CA GLU A 234 4.50 -19.88 -12.58
C GLU A 234 5.86 -20.59 -12.38
N GLY A 235 5.98 -21.36 -11.29
CA GLY A 235 7.20 -22.04 -10.90
C GLY A 235 7.32 -23.49 -11.38
#